data_2d4445db4b9c21b8225531f60cee8254
#
_entry.id   2d4445db4b9c21b8225531f60cee8254
#
_cell.length_a   1.000
_cell.length_b   1.000
_cell.length_c   1.000
_cell.angle_alpha   90.00
_cell.angle_beta   90.00
_cell.angle_gamma   90.00
#
_symmetry.space_group_name_H-M   'P 1'
#
loop_
_entity.id
_entity.type
_entity.pdbx_description
1 polymer ?
#
loop_
_entity_poly.entity_id
_entity_poly.type
_entity_poly.pdbx_seq_one_letter_code
_entity_poly.pdbx_strand_id
1 'polypeptide(L)'
;MNKKKRLQYFKEYLEICEQNDEYVGLGNPCANILLVDKEPSVVGDDKEHIHKNIRDVKACFHNDDLHCLFRQDKPQNATHTWNLYQKLIDYVFDRKCEYDDKTDFCTYAFTTELNNTVSKSTANAKQKYRLNTMRESLFIQDFPVIILACSNYIHNVEGDWQINDNFSVKFDIPGGAHTDYSKGNWFYTHHSQDYRKLVIHTRQLSQNCDDKLLRDIASIINRHLIQL
;
A
#
# COMPACT_ATOMS: atom_id res chain seq x y z
N MET A 1 2.45 -3.85 -18.01
CA MET A 1 3.66 -3.06 -18.38
C MET A 1 4.91 -3.92 -18.43
N ASN A 2 5.97 -3.51 -19.20
CA ASN A 2 7.24 -4.22 -19.24
C ASN A 2 8.02 -4.04 -17.92
N LYS A 3 8.53 -5.16 -17.34
CA LYS A 3 9.30 -5.20 -16.09
C LYS A 3 10.46 -4.17 -16.08
N LYS A 4 11.19 -4.03 -17.21
CA LYS A 4 12.31 -3.07 -17.32
C LYS A 4 11.85 -1.62 -17.12
N LYS A 5 10.72 -1.24 -17.71
CA LYS A 5 10.16 0.11 -17.55
C LYS A 5 9.70 0.36 -16.11
N ARG A 6 9.12 -0.65 -15.47
CA ARG A 6 8.68 -0.55 -14.08
C ARG A 6 9.85 -0.35 -13.12
N LEU A 7 10.94 -1.08 -13.32
CA LEU A 7 12.16 -0.91 -12.51
C LEU A 7 12.82 0.46 -12.75
N GLN A 8 12.71 1.02 -13.96
CA GLN A 8 13.15 2.39 -14.20
C GLN A 8 12.31 3.39 -13.41
N TYR A 9 11.00 3.27 -13.40
CA TYR A 9 10.11 4.11 -12.60
C TYR A 9 10.37 3.96 -11.09
N PHE A 10 10.68 2.74 -10.64
CA PHE A 10 11.04 2.51 -9.24
C PHE A 10 12.35 3.21 -8.86
N LYS A 11 13.35 3.20 -9.75
CA LYS A 11 14.59 3.94 -9.54
C LYS A 11 14.35 5.44 -9.41
N GLU A 12 13.56 6.01 -10.29
CA GLU A 12 13.17 7.44 -10.23
C GLU A 12 12.41 7.77 -8.93
N TYR A 13 11.50 6.91 -8.51
CA TYR A 13 10.79 7.04 -7.24
C TYR A 13 11.75 7.00 -6.04
N LEU A 14 12.73 6.09 -6.04
CA LEU A 14 13.75 6.00 -5.00
C LEU A 14 14.58 7.28 -4.90
N GLU A 15 14.95 7.87 -6.04
CA GLU A 15 15.67 9.14 -6.12
C GLU A 15 14.83 10.31 -5.54
N ILE A 16 13.52 10.36 -5.85
CA ILE A 16 12.59 11.34 -5.29
C ILE A 16 12.47 11.18 -3.77
N CYS A 17 12.31 9.94 -3.29
CA CYS A 17 12.22 9.68 -1.85
C CYS A 17 13.52 10.08 -1.11
N GLU A 18 14.69 9.83 -1.70
CA GLU A 18 15.96 10.26 -1.12
C GLU A 18 16.09 11.79 -1.06
N GLN A 19 15.71 12.49 -2.13
CA GLN A 19 15.77 13.97 -2.19
C GLN A 19 14.83 14.63 -1.19
N ASN A 20 13.69 14.00 -0.90
CA ASN A 20 12.66 14.55 -0.03
C ASN A 20 12.75 14.05 1.42
N ASP A 21 13.71 13.20 1.77
CA ASP A 21 13.76 12.47 3.04
C ASP A 21 12.44 11.71 3.29
N GLU A 22 11.99 10.91 2.31
CA GLU A 22 10.75 10.17 2.38
C GLU A 22 10.96 8.65 2.42
N TYR A 23 10.08 7.95 3.14
CA TYR A 23 10.08 6.48 3.22
C TYR A 23 9.76 5.86 1.86
N VAL A 24 10.63 4.99 1.35
CA VAL A 24 10.43 4.33 0.05
C VAL A 24 9.35 3.26 0.13
N GLY A 25 9.49 2.36 1.08
CA GLY A 25 8.64 1.18 1.18
C GLY A 25 9.44 -0.11 1.08
N LEU A 26 8.72 -1.21 0.88
CA LEU A 26 9.31 -2.55 0.73
C LEU A 26 8.37 -3.47 -0.06
N GLY A 27 8.88 -4.62 -0.49
CA GLY A 27 8.13 -5.57 -1.30
C GLY A 27 8.51 -5.52 -2.77
N ASN A 28 7.75 -6.22 -3.60
CA ASN A 28 8.05 -6.39 -5.01
C ASN A 28 7.69 -5.15 -5.84
N PRO A 29 8.65 -4.38 -6.36
CA PRO A 29 8.34 -3.22 -7.18
C PRO A 29 7.67 -3.59 -8.51
N CYS A 30 7.70 -4.88 -8.91
CA CYS A 30 7.04 -5.39 -10.10
C CYS A 30 5.67 -6.02 -9.82
N ALA A 31 5.18 -5.98 -8.60
CA ALA A 31 3.86 -6.48 -8.24
C ALA A 31 2.73 -5.64 -8.85
N ASN A 32 1.55 -6.23 -8.97
CA ASN A 32 0.36 -5.52 -9.45
C ASN A 32 -0.42 -4.80 -8.33
N ILE A 33 -0.04 -5.02 -7.07
CA ILE A 33 -0.75 -4.48 -5.91
C ILE A 33 0.17 -3.56 -5.12
N LEU A 34 -0.30 -2.34 -4.87
CA LEU A 34 0.29 -1.40 -3.92
C LEU A 34 -0.58 -1.35 -2.66
N LEU A 35 0.04 -1.55 -1.51
CA LEU A 35 -0.55 -1.33 -0.20
C LEU A 35 -0.01 -0.01 0.37
N VAL A 36 -0.88 0.92 0.70
CA VAL A 36 -0.51 2.19 1.34
C VAL A 36 -1.10 2.21 2.75
N ASP A 37 -0.23 2.17 3.76
CA ASP A 37 -0.62 2.27 5.17
C ASP A 37 -0.49 3.71 5.69
N LYS A 38 -0.78 3.94 6.94
CA LYS A 38 -0.74 5.26 7.58
C LYS A 38 0.70 5.75 7.79
N GLU A 39 1.36 5.18 8.78
CA GLU A 39 2.75 5.44 9.18
C GLU A 39 3.38 4.17 9.75
N PRO A 40 4.72 4.05 9.70
CA PRO A 40 5.43 2.94 10.33
C PRO A 40 5.18 2.91 11.85
N SER A 41 4.77 1.75 12.35
CA SER A 41 4.54 1.53 13.80
C SER A 41 5.85 1.20 14.51
N VAL A 42 6.75 2.15 14.55
CA VAL A 42 8.05 2.03 15.22
C VAL A 42 8.25 3.13 16.25
N VAL A 43 9.22 2.92 17.15
CA VAL A 43 9.67 3.94 18.10
C VAL A 43 11.05 4.38 17.66
N GLY A 44 11.25 5.68 17.57
CA GLY A 44 12.55 6.20 17.22
C GLY A 44 12.50 7.57 16.55
N ASP A 45 13.59 7.92 15.94
CA ASP A 45 13.70 9.13 15.15
C ASP A 45 13.17 8.88 13.72
N ASP A 46 12.30 9.76 13.24
CA ASP A 46 11.72 9.68 11.90
C ASP A 46 12.79 9.59 10.82
N LYS A 47 13.83 10.43 10.93
CA LYS A 47 14.91 10.49 9.94
C LYS A 47 15.76 9.24 9.92
N GLU A 48 16.11 8.71 11.10
CA GLU A 48 16.89 7.47 11.18
C GLU A 48 16.15 6.31 10.51
N HIS A 49 14.86 6.17 10.77
CA HIS A 49 14.01 5.14 10.16
C HIS A 49 13.93 5.30 8.63
N ILE A 50 13.68 6.51 8.14
CA ILE A 50 13.61 6.83 6.72
C ILE A 50 14.94 6.56 6.03
N HIS A 51 16.05 7.11 6.57
CA HIS A 51 17.38 6.94 6.00
C HIS A 51 17.82 5.47 6.00
N LYS A 52 17.45 4.70 7.03
CA LYS A 52 17.70 3.26 7.05
C LYS A 52 16.96 2.57 5.90
N ASN A 53 15.66 2.84 5.73
CA ASN A 53 14.87 2.26 4.64
C ASN A 53 15.46 2.62 3.26
N ILE A 54 15.82 3.89 3.02
CA ILE A 54 16.44 4.32 1.76
C ILE A 54 17.74 3.56 1.51
N ARG A 55 18.64 3.45 2.51
CA ARG A 55 19.91 2.70 2.38
C ARG A 55 19.68 1.23 2.07
N ASP A 56 18.76 0.58 2.77
CA ASP A 56 18.47 -0.84 2.60
C ASP A 56 17.91 -1.10 1.18
N VAL A 57 16.98 -0.28 0.69
CA VAL A 57 16.42 -0.38 -0.66
C VAL A 57 17.50 -0.13 -1.73
N LYS A 58 18.35 0.88 -1.55
CA LYS A 58 19.47 1.16 -2.47
C LYS A 58 20.45 0.00 -2.53
N ALA A 59 20.79 -0.60 -1.40
CA ALA A 59 21.69 -1.75 -1.35
C ALA A 59 21.13 -2.95 -2.12
N CYS A 60 19.85 -3.25 -1.97
CA CYS A 60 19.16 -4.30 -2.74
C CYS A 60 19.22 -4.01 -4.24
N PHE A 61 18.97 -2.78 -4.63
CA PHE A 61 18.91 -2.38 -6.03
C PHE A 61 20.30 -2.40 -6.70
N HIS A 62 21.35 -1.98 -5.99
CA HIS A 62 22.73 -2.01 -6.50
C HIS A 62 23.28 -3.42 -6.68
N ASN A 63 22.83 -4.36 -5.87
CA ASN A 63 23.27 -5.76 -5.93
C ASN A 63 22.46 -6.60 -6.92
N ASP A 64 21.55 -5.99 -7.69
CA ASP A 64 20.56 -6.68 -8.53
C ASP A 64 19.74 -7.76 -7.79
N ASP A 65 19.75 -7.72 -6.46
CA ASP A 65 19.00 -8.64 -5.59
C ASP A 65 17.70 -8.01 -5.10
N LEU A 66 16.75 -7.85 -6.01
CA LEU A 66 15.40 -7.38 -5.63
C LEU A 66 14.71 -8.30 -4.63
N HIS A 67 15.14 -9.57 -4.52
CA HIS A 67 14.56 -10.50 -3.55
C HIS A 67 14.84 -10.07 -2.10
N CYS A 68 15.89 -9.29 -1.85
CA CYS A 68 16.12 -8.77 -0.52
C CYS A 68 15.01 -7.82 -0.04
N LEU A 69 14.27 -7.18 -0.96
CA LEU A 69 13.09 -6.37 -0.63
C LEU A 69 11.88 -7.21 -0.20
N PHE A 70 11.88 -8.52 -0.53
CA PHE A 70 10.78 -9.45 -0.23
C PHE A 70 11.08 -10.35 0.97
N ARG A 71 12.35 -10.58 1.25
CA ARG A 71 12.82 -11.40 2.39
C ARG A 71 12.73 -10.59 3.66
N GLN A 72 11.55 -10.44 4.16
CA GLN A 72 11.40 -9.82 5.47
C GLN A 72 10.91 -10.87 6.45
N ASP A 73 11.78 -11.18 7.41
CA ASP A 73 11.33 -11.80 8.63
C ASP A 73 10.31 -10.85 9.28
N LYS A 74 9.17 -11.39 9.66
CA LYS A 74 8.10 -10.63 10.31
C LYS A 74 8.69 -9.81 11.47
N PRO A 75 8.60 -8.47 11.45
CA PRO A 75 9.04 -7.69 12.59
C PRO A 75 8.27 -8.13 13.83
N GLN A 76 8.97 -8.37 14.94
CA GLN A 76 8.38 -8.90 16.19
C GLN A 76 7.15 -8.12 16.69
N ASN A 77 6.94 -6.88 16.24
CA ASN A 77 5.85 -6.01 16.65
C ASN A 77 4.79 -5.71 15.56
N ALA A 78 4.97 -6.21 14.33
CA ALA A 78 4.05 -5.94 13.21
C ALA A 78 3.02 -7.06 12.99
N THR A 79 2.64 -7.77 14.04
CA THR A 79 1.92 -9.03 13.94
C THR A 79 0.51 -8.93 13.37
N HIS A 80 -0.22 -7.85 13.63
CA HIS A 80 -1.62 -7.76 13.19
C HIS A 80 -1.77 -7.26 11.75
N THR A 81 -1.19 -6.12 11.40
CA THR A 81 -1.31 -5.52 10.06
C THR A 81 -0.71 -6.45 8.99
N TRP A 82 0.48 -6.97 9.20
CA TRP A 82 1.14 -7.86 8.24
C TRP A 82 0.40 -9.19 8.05
N ASN A 83 -0.17 -9.74 9.12
CA ASN A 83 -1.02 -10.94 9.01
C ASN A 83 -2.28 -10.66 8.19
N LEU A 84 -2.87 -9.48 8.32
CA LEU A 84 -4.05 -9.11 7.55
C LEU A 84 -3.70 -8.82 6.08
N TYR A 85 -2.55 -8.21 5.79
CA TYR A 85 -2.05 -8.08 4.42
C TYR A 85 -1.78 -9.44 3.78
N GLN A 86 -1.13 -10.35 4.53
CA GLN A 86 -0.94 -11.71 4.06
C GLN A 86 -2.28 -12.39 3.74
N LYS A 87 -3.22 -12.34 4.67
CA LYS A 87 -4.55 -12.93 4.50
C LYS A 87 -5.30 -12.34 3.32
N LEU A 88 -5.21 -11.03 3.11
CA LEU A 88 -5.79 -10.36 1.95
C LEU A 88 -5.16 -10.88 0.64
N ILE A 89 -3.84 -10.95 0.57
CA ILE A 89 -3.11 -11.46 -0.60
C ILE A 89 -3.45 -12.93 -0.86
N ASP A 90 -3.55 -13.75 0.18
CA ASP A 90 -3.97 -15.15 0.04
C ASP A 90 -5.38 -15.27 -0.55
N TYR A 91 -6.30 -14.42 -0.12
CA TYR A 91 -7.65 -14.40 -0.71
C TYR A 91 -7.67 -13.90 -2.16
N VAL A 92 -6.85 -12.89 -2.50
CA VAL A 92 -6.75 -12.39 -3.89
C VAL A 92 -6.29 -13.48 -4.85
N PHE A 93 -5.32 -14.30 -4.45
CA PHE A 93 -4.69 -15.31 -5.31
C PHE A 93 -5.15 -16.74 -5.04
N ASP A 94 -6.20 -16.92 -4.23
CA ASP A 94 -6.73 -18.23 -3.81
C ASP A 94 -5.62 -19.16 -3.29
N ARG A 95 -4.80 -18.63 -2.39
CA ARG A 95 -3.63 -19.32 -1.81
C ARG A 95 -3.88 -19.69 -0.36
N LYS A 96 -3.14 -20.68 0.10
CA LYS A 96 -2.88 -20.91 1.52
C LYS A 96 -1.40 -20.62 1.75
N CYS A 97 -1.10 -19.57 2.49
CA CYS A 97 0.23 -19.42 3.03
C CYS A 97 0.40 -20.47 4.16
N GLU A 98 1.38 -21.33 4.04
CA GLU A 98 1.76 -22.23 5.13
C GLU A 98 2.57 -21.42 6.14
N TYR A 99 1.88 -20.99 7.21
CA TYR A 99 2.47 -20.10 8.21
C TYR A 99 3.23 -20.87 9.28
N ASP A 100 4.54 -20.72 9.26
CA ASP A 100 5.36 -20.75 10.46
C ASP A 100 6.09 -19.41 10.57
N ASP A 101 5.50 -18.43 11.24
CA ASP A 101 6.07 -17.10 11.58
C ASP A 101 6.59 -16.22 10.42
N LYS A 102 6.43 -16.62 9.17
CA LYS A 102 6.86 -15.86 7.98
C LYS A 102 5.69 -15.37 7.18
N THR A 103 5.82 -14.18 6.60
CA THR A 103 4.88 -13.65 5.63
C THR A 103 5.56 -13.53 4.28
N ASP A 104 4.85 -13.80 3.19
CA ASP A 104 5.36 -13.66 1.82
C ASP A 104 4.58 -12.66 0.96
N PHE A 105 3.65 -11.91 1.56
CA PHE A 105 2.81 -10.95 0.83
C PHE A 105 3.63 -9.92 0.05
N CYS A 106 4.82 -9.57 0.55
CA CYS A 106 5.74 -8.67 -0.13
C CYS A 106 6.25 -9.21 -1.48
N THR A 107 6.11 -10.50 -1.77
CA THR A 107 6.38 -11.07 -3.10
C THR A 107 5.29 -10.65 -4.12
N TYR A 108 4.08 -10.46 -3.66
CA TYR A 108 2.88 -10.21 -4.47
C TYR A 108 2.40 -8.76 -4.41
N ALA A 109 2.95 -7.98 -3.50
CA ALA A 109 2.62 -6.57 -3.31
C ALA A 109 3.88 -5.74 -3.05
N PHE A 110 3.78 -4.45 -3.34
CA PHE A 110 4.67 -3.44 -2.79
C PHE A 110 3.92 -2.68 -1.69
N THR A 111 4.57 -2.32 -0.60
CA THR A 111 3.95 -1.55 0.48
C THR A 111 4.74 -0.30 0.78
N THR A 112 4.03 0.79 1.06
CA THR A 112 4.61 2.07 1.49
C THR A 112 3.64 2.77 2.44
N GLU A 113 4.06 3.91 2.97
CA GLU A 113 3.32 4.67 3.96
C GLU A 113 2.85 6.00 3.37
N LEU A 114 1.65 6.44 3.74
CA LEU A 114 1.14 7.75 3.33
C LEU A 114 1.76 8.87 4.16
N ASN A 115 1.96 8.64 5.46
CA ASN A 115 2.53 9.62 6.38
C ASN A 115 4.02 9.35 6.59
N ASN A 116 4.84 10.37 6.41
CA ASN A 116 6.31 10.31 6.47
C ASN A 116 6.86 10.53 7.90
N THR A 117 6.15 10.05 8.91
CA THR A 117 6.59 10.08 10.31
C THR A 117 6.42 8.70 10.92
N VAL A 118 7.18 8.40 11.96
CA VAL A 118 7.01 7.16 12.73
C VAL A 118 6.16 7.41 13.96
N SER A 119 5.27 6.47 14.30
CA SER A 119 4.49 6.57 15.53
C SER A 119 4.00 5.22 16.00
N LYS A 120 4.10 4.96 17.31
CA LYS A 120 3.43 3.80 17.95
C LYS A 120 1.90 3.91 17.94
N SER A 121 1.37 5.11 17.79
CA SER A 121 -0.05 5.38 17.87
C SER A 121 -0.42 6.50 16.91
N THR A 122 -1.40 6.24 16.07
CA THR A 122 -1.96 7.22 15.13
C THR A 122 -2.39 8.53 15.83
N ALA A 123 -2.85 8.45 17.09
CA ALA A 123 -3.25 9.64 17.84
C ALA A 123 -2.10 10.61 18.12
N ASN A 124 -0.85 10.13 18.10
CA ASN A 124 0.35 10.91 18.36
C ASN A 124 1.18 11.18 17.11
N ALA A 125 0.75 10.68 15.96
CA ALA A 125 1.47 10.86 14.70
C ALA A 125 1.40 12.31 14.23
N LYS A 126 2.54 12.89 13.86
CA LYS A 126 2.59 14.17 13.17
C LYS A 126 2.11 13.96 11.73
N GLN A 127 1.29 14.89 11.23
CA GLN A 127 0.82 14.83 9.84
C GLN A 127 1.90 15.37 8.89
N LYS A 128 2.50 14.50 8.12
CA LYS A 128 3.45 14.82 7.06
C LYS A 128 3.16 13.92 5.85
N TYR A 129 2.01 14.15 5.22
CA TYR A 129 1.53 13.32 4.13
C TYR A 129 2.32 13.56 2.84
N ARG A 130 2.61 12.48 2.11
CA ARG A 130 3.38 12.46 0.86
C ARG A 130 2.49 12.47 -0.39
N LEU A 131 1.36 13.18 -0.34
CA LEU A 131 0.39 13.18 -1.43
C LEU A 131 0.99 13.66 -2.76
N ASN A 132 1.90 14.64 -2.74
CA ASN A 132 2.56 15.12 -3.96
C ASN A 132 3.45 14.02 -4.57
N THR A 133 4.29 13.38 -3.77
CA THR A 133 5.12 12.26 -4.23
C THR A 133 4.28 11.12 -4.77
N MET A 134 3.16 10.78 -4.11
CA MET A 134 2.21 9.77 -4.59
C MET A 134 1.62 10.14 -5.95
N ARG A 135 1.21 11.40 -6.14
CA ARG A 135 0.61 11.90 -7.38
C ARG A 135 1.60 11.96 -8.55
N GLU A 136 2.83 12.41 -8.30
CA GLU A 136 3.82 12.71 -9.33
C GLU A 136 4.67 11.51 -9.72
N SER A 137 4.76 10.49 -8.86
CA SER A 137 5.55 9.30 -9.11
C SER A 137 4.90 8.38 -10.14
N LEU A 138 5.53 8.22 -11.30
CA LEU A 138 5.10 7.25 -12.30
C LEU A 138 5.10 5.81 -11.76
N PHE A 139 5.99 5.50 -10.82
CA PHE A 139 6.01 4.19 -10.16
C PHE A 139 4.73 3.93 -9.38
N ILE A 140 4.31 4.88 -8.55
CA ILE A 140 3.06 4.77 -7.75
C ILE A 140 1.85 4.76 -8.67
N GLN A 141 1.83 5.64 -9.68
CA GLN A 141 0.71 5.77 -10.60
C GLN A 141 0.50 4.58 -11.53
N ASP A 142 1.52 3.76 -11.72
CA ASP A 142 1.46 2.61 -12.63
C ASP A 142 0.87 1.35 -12.00
N PHE A 143 0.63 1.31 -10.69
CA PHE A 143 -0.02 0.16 -10.07
C PHE A 143 -1.47 0.02 -10.55
N PRO A 144 -1.84 -1.15 -11.10
CA PRO A 144 -3.22 -1.38 -11.51
C PRO A 144 -4.18 -1.52 -10.31
N VAL A 145 -3.65 -1.90 -9.14
CA VAL A 145 -4.41 -1.97 -7.90
C VAL A 145 -3.68 -1.21 -6.81
N ILE A 146 -4.37 -0.25 -6.18
CA ILE A 146 -3.87 0.52 -5.03
C ILE A 146 -4.86 0.36 -3.90
N ILE A 147 -4.38 -0.07 -2.73
CA ILE A 147 -5.18 -0.21 -1.51
C ILE A 147 -4.71 0.86 -0.53
N LEU A 148 -5.55 1.86 -0.29
CA LEU A 148 -5.31 2.93 0.67
C LEU A 148 -5.89 2.50 2.03
N ALA A 149 -5.09 1.77 2.80
CA ALA A 149 -5.46 1.29 4.15
C ALA A 149 -5.16 2.35 5.23
N CYS A 150 -5.43 3.61 4.94
CA CYS A 150 -5.02 4.77 5.74
C CYS A 150 -6.19 5.54 6.37
N SER A 151 -7.38 4.96 6.41
CA SER A 151 -8.56 5.60 7.03
C SER A 151 -8.77 7.04 6.52
N ASN A 152 -8.95 7.98 7.43
CA ASN A 152 -9.19 9.40 7.15
C ASN A 152 -7.92 10.25 6.88
N TYR A 153 -6.75 9.63 6.69
CA TYR A 153 -5.54 10.37 6.26
C TYR A 153 -5.65 10.88 4.83
N ILE A 154 -6.50 10.24 4.02
CA ILE A 154 -6.90 10.69 2.70
C ILE A 154 -8.40 10.45 2.54
N HIS A 155 -9.07 11.28 1.76
CA HIS A 155 -10.52 11.19 1.61
C HIS A 155 -11.01 11.72 0.26
N ASN A 156 -12.27 11.43 -0.02
CA ASN A 156 -13.06 12.12 -1.01
C ASN A 156 -14.32 12.67 -0.33
N VAL A 157 -14.41 13.98 -0.26
CA VAL A 157 -15.61 14.69 0.21
C VAL A 157 -15.98 15.78 -0.80
N GLU A 158 -17.20 16.26 -0.76
CA GLU A 158 -17.63 17.33 -1.65
C GLU A 158 -16.72 18.56 -1.50
N GLY A 159 -16.14 18.99 -2.62
CA GLY A 159 -15.18 20.10 -2.65
C GLY A 159 -13.72 19.73 -2.34
N ASP A 160 -13.43 18.50 -1.91
CA ASP A 160 -12.06 18.02 -1.65
C ASP A 160 -11.91 16.53 -2.05
N TRP A 161 -11.54 16.30 -3.30
CA TRP A 161 -11.49 14.98 -3.94
C TRP A 161 -10.07 14.39 -3.94
N GLN A 162 -9.42 14.31 -2.78
CA GLN A 162 -8.01 13.93 -2.64
C GLN A 162 -7.67 12.59 -3.32
N ILE A 163 -8.52 11.56 -3.18
CA ILE A 163 -8.25 10.26 -3.79
C ILE A 163 -8.35 10.37 -5.32
N ASN A 164 -9.38 11.03 -5.83
CA ASN A 164 -9.55 11.23 -7.26
C ASN A 164 -8.36 11.97 -7.86
N ASP A 165 -7.95 13.07 -7.24
CA ASP A 165 -6.93 13.98 -7.75
C ASP A 165 -5.52 13.38 -7.67
N ASN A 166 -5.22 12.65 -6.57
CA ASN A 166 -3.89 12.06 -6.39
C ASN A 166 -3.68 10.75 -7.16
N PHE A 167 -4.73 10.03 -7.54
CA PHE A 167 -4.60 8.73 -8.22
C PHE A 167 -5.26 8.68 -9.61
N SER A 168 -5.78 9.81 -10.10
CA SER A 168 -6.45 9.92 -11.42
C SER A 168 -7.59 8.91 -11.58
N VAL A 169 -8.44 8.82 -10.57
CA VAL A 169 -9.59 7.91 -10.50
C VAL A 169 -10.87 8.68 -10.15
N LYS A 170 -12.02 8.00 -10.20
CA LYS A 170 -13.30 8.52 -9.75
C LYS A 170 -13.98 7.51 -8.86
N PHE A 171 -14.68 7.98 -7.84
CA PHE A 171 -15.53 7.14 -7.01
C PHE A 171 -16.61 6.45 -7.85
N ASP A 172 -16.79 5.15 -7.63
CA ASP A 172 -17.76 4.36 -8.39
C ASP A 172 -19.19 4.67 -7.96
N ILE A 173 -20.00 5.19 -8.86
CA ILE A 173 -21.42 5.50 -8.63
C ILE A 173 -22.25 4.82 -9.73
N PRO A 174 -23.30 4.03 -9.35
CA PRO A 174 -23.61 3.53 -8.01
C PRO A 174 -22.75 2.30 -7.62
N GLY A 175 -22.65 2.02 -6.34
CA GLY A 175 -22.12 0.73 -5.85
C GLY A 175 -20.69 0.71 -5.35
N GLY A 176 -20.00 1.86 -5.37
CA GLY A 176 -18.61 1.94 -4.83
C GLY A 176 -18.50 2.01 -3.31
N ALA A 177 -19.62 2.15 -2.59
CA ALA A 177 -19.63 2.20 -1.14
C ALA A 177 -20.00 0.84 -0.54
N HIS A 178 -19.12 0.29 0.29
CA HIS A 178 -19.29 -0.99 0.97
C HIS A 178 -19.15 -0.77 2.47
N THR A 179 -20.28 -0.66 3.17
CA THR A 179 -20.33 -0.27 4.59
C THR A 179 -21.04 -1.29 5.49
N ASP A 180 -21.56 -2.38 4.92
CA ASP A 180 -22.35 -3.40 5.63
C ASP A 180 -21.47 -4.42 6.36
N TYR A 181 -20.52 -3.93 7.17
CA TYR A 181 -19.60 -4.74 7.96
C TYR A 181 -19.70 -4.41 9.45
N SER A 182 -19.30 -5.37 10.27
CA SER A 182 -19.24 -5.17 11.72
C SER A 182 -18.15 -4.20 12.13
N LYS A 183 -18.24 -3.63 13.33
CA LYS A 183 -17.17 -2.89 14.01
C LYS A 183 -16.61 -1.68 13.25
N GLY A 184 -17.43 -0.98 12.46
CA GLY A 184 -16.99 0.18 11.70
C GLY A 184 -15.99 -0.15 10.59
N ASN A 185 -16.07 -1.36 10.04
CA ASN A 185 -15.35 -1.74 8.84
C ASN A 185 -16.08 -1.21 7.60
N TRP A 186 -15.33 -0.77 6.61
CA TRP A 186 -15.84 -0.20 5.37
C TRP A 186 -14.74 -0.17 4.31
N PHE A 187 -15.12 -0.10 3.05
CA PHE A 187 -14.25 0.31 1.95
C PHE A 187 -15.04 0.99 0.83
N TYR A 188 -14.32 1.74 0.02
CA TYR A 188 -14.84 2.40 -1.17
C TYR A 188 -13.98 2.04 -2.37
N THR A 189 -14.61 1.91 -3.55
CA THR A 189 -13.92 1.63 -4.80
C THR A 189 -13.94 2.83 -5.73
N HIS A 190 -12.84 2.98 -6.46
CA HIS A 190 -12.63 4.04 -7.44
C HIS A 190 -11.93 3.45 -8.65
N HIS A 191 -12.32 3.85 -9.85
CA HIS A 191 -11.66 3.41 -11.08
C HIS A 191 -11.14 4.59 -11.90
N SER A 192 -10.06 4.34 -12.65
CA SER A 192 -9.65 5.22 -13.74
C SER A 192 -10.70 5.19 -14.86
N GLN A 193 -10.69 6.22 -15.72
CA GLN A 193 -11.67 6.32 -16.81
C GLN A 193 -11.61 5.13 -17.79
N ASP A 194 -10.43 4.53 -17.97
CA ASP A 194 -10.20 3.36 -18.83
C ASP A 194 -10.33 2.02 -18.10
N TYR A 195 -10.74 2.04 -16.82
CA TYR A 195 -10.87 0.88 -15.94
C TYR A 195 -9.59 0.03 -15.77
N ARG A 196 -8.41 0.57 -16.08
CA ARG A 196 -7.12 -0.11 -15.88
C ARG A 196 -6.58 0.03 -14.47
N LYS A 197 -7.05 1.00 -13.71
CA LYS A 197 -6.66 1.23 -12.32
C LYS A 197 -7.86 1.12 -11.39
N LEU A 198 -7.70 0.34 -10.35
CA LEU A 198 -8.61 0.22 -9.22
C LEU A 198 -7.93 0.80 -7.98
N VAL A 199 -8.58 1.75 -7.32
CA VAL A 199 -8.17 2.24 -6.00
C VAL A 199 -9.22 1.85 -4.98
N ILE A 200 -8.81 1.13 -3.95
CA ILE A 200 -9.66 0.75 -2.81
C ILE A 200 -9.24 1.60 -1.62
N HIS A 201 -10.15 2.42 -1.12
CA HIS A 201 -9.95 3.18 0.11
C HIS A 201 -10.66 2.48 1.26
N THR A 202 -9.94 2.21 2.34
CA THR A 202 -10.47 1.50 3.49
C THR A 202 -9.86 2.02 4.80
N ARG A 203 -10.46 1.60 5.90
CA ARG A 203 -9.86 1.77 7.22
C ARG A 203 -8.48 1.09 7.27
N GLN A 204 -7.66 1.46 8.25
CA GLN A 204 -6.42 0.74 8.50
C GLN A 204 -6.70 -0.76 8.75
N LEU A 205 -6.04 -1.62 7.98
CA LEU A 205 -6.12 -3.07 8.14
C LEU A 205 -5.27 -3.50 9.34
N SER A 206 -5.87 -3.44 10.52
CA SER A 206 -5.26 -3.74 11.80
C SER A 206 -6.24 -4.47 12.72
N GLN A 207 -6.18 -4.27 14.04
CA GLN A 207 -7.12 -4.91 14.98
C GLN A 207 -8.60 -4.71 14.60
N ASN A 208 -9.42 -5.71 14.86
CA ASN A 208 -10.87 -5.73 14.59
C ASN A 208 -11.26 -5.65 13.09
N CYS A 209 -10.37 -6.06 12.18
CA CYS A 209 -10.71 -6.20 10.78
C CYS A 209 -11.67 -7.38 10.58
N ASP A 210 -12.76 -7.15 9.85
CA ASP A 210 -13.74 -8.17 9.51
C ASP A 210 -13.20 -9.09 8.40
N ASP A 211 -13.29 -10.41 8.58
CA ASP A 211 -12.85 -11.36 7.57
C ASP A 211 -13.66 -11.25 6.27
N LYS A 212 -14.96 -10.96 6.40
CA LYS A 212 -15.82 -10.70 5.24
C LYS A 212 -15.34 -9.50 4.43
N LEU A 213 -14.91 -8.42 5.11
CA LEU A 213 -14.32 -7.25 4.45
C LEU A 213 -13.11 -7.65 3.59
N LEU A 214 -12.18 -8.43 4.14
CA LEU A 214 -10.98 -8.87 3.40
C LEU A 214 -11.33 -9.72 2.18
N ARG A 215 -12.30 -10.63 2.31
CA ARG A 215 -12.77 -11.48 1.19
C ARG A 215 -13.45 -10.67 0.10
N ASP A 216 -14.28 -9.70 0.47
CA ASP A 216 -14.98 -8.85 -0.49
C ASP A 216 -13.98 -7.95 -1.25
N ILE A 217 -13.04 -7.32 -0.55
CA ILE A 217 -11.92 -6.58 -1.17
C ILE A 217 -11.13 -7.49 -2.11
N ALA A 218 -10.74 -8.68 -1.66
CA ALA A 218 -9.97 -9.63 -2.45
C ALA A 218 -10.73 -10.07 -3.72
N SER A 219 -12.03 -10.32 -3.61
CA SER A 219 -12.87 -10.70 -4.75
C SER A 219 -12.91 -9.60 -5.83
N ILE A 220 -12.98 -8.33 -5.41
CA ILE A 220 -12.98 -7.19 -6.34
C ILE A 220 -11.61 -7.07 -7.03
N ILE A 221 -10.52 -7.18 -6.26
CA ILE A 221 -9.15 -7.13 -6.79
C ILE A 221 -8.92 -8.28 -7.79
N ASN A 222 -9.26 -9.51 -7.43
CA ASN A 222 -9.08 -10.68 -8.29
C ASN A 222 -9.81 -10.49 -9.63
N ARG A 223 -11.09 -10.07 -9.61
CA ARG A 223 -11.85 -9.79 -10.83
C ARG A 223 -11.21 -8.69 -11.68
N HIS A 224 -10.71 -7.62 -11.06
CA HIS A 224 -10.04 -6.55 -11.76
C HIS A 224 -8.75 -7.04 -12.43
N LEU A 225 -7.91 -7.80 -11.73
CA LEU A 225 -6.64 -8.33 -12.27
C LEU A 225 -6.84 -9.34 -13.41
N ILE A 226 -7.96 -10.08 -13.43
CA ILE A 226 -8.30 -11.01 -14.53
C ILE A 226 -8.69 -10.26 -15.81
N GLN A 227 -9.17 -9.02 -15.70
CA GLN A 227 -9.64 -8.21 -16.84
C GLN A 227 -8.52 -7.38 -17.50
N LEU A 228 -7.33 -7.31 -16.90
CA LEU A 228 -6.16 -6.59 -17.42
C LEU A 228 -5.36 -7.39 -18.46
#